data_91e32cff60caaa533c6b0fc9a7c33389
#
_entry.id   91e32cff60caaa533c6b0fc9a7c33389
#
_cell.length_a   1.000
_cell.length_b   1.000
_cell.length_c   1.000
_cell.angle_alpha   90.00
_cell.angle_beta   90.00
_cell.angle_gamma   90.00
#
_symmetry.space_group_name_H-M   'P 1'
#
loop_
_entity.id
_entity.type
_entity.pdbx_description
1 polymer ?
#
loop_
_entity_poly.entity_id
_entity_poly.type
_entity_poly.pdbx_seq_one_letter_code
_entity_poly.pdbx_strand_id
1 'polypeptide(L)'
;MIGEVIVVGDLKLRDSASVDEYDRLGERMYEIVSNLSGFQSVKSFKAEDGEEITIFRFASEEALELWRTHPEHVETMRRGHAEFYTSGFLQVCKVIREIGPFKHE
;
A
#
# COMPACT_ATOMS: atom_id res chain seq x y z
N MET A 1 -1.50 -13.16 11.04
CA MET A 1 -0.71 -14.38 11.34
C MET A 1 0.77 -14.06 11.29
N ILE A 2 1.55 -14.78 12.02
CA ILE A 2 3.02 -14.62 11.98
C ILE A 2 3.52 -14.85 10.55
N GLY A 3 4.39 -13.96 10.09
CA GLY A 3 4.90 -13.99 8.72
C GLY A 3 4.14 -13.15 7.72
N GLU A 4 2.97 -12.66 8.08
CA GLU A 4 2.28 -11.65 7.28
C GLU A 4 3.12 -10.38 7.21
N VAL A 5 3.00 -9.69 6.09
CA VAL A 5 3.71 -8.44 5.84
C VAL A 5 2.71 -7.31 5.72
N ILE A 6 2.99 -6.24 6.42
CA ILE A 6 2.15 -5.05 6.42
C ILE A 6 2.99 -3.89 5.90
N VAL A 7 2.51 -3.24 4.84
CA VAL A 7 3.16 -2.04 4.30
C VAL A 7 2.35 -0.83 4.74
N VAL A 8 3.00 0.07 5.45
CA VAL A 8 2.39 1.32 5.91
C VAL A 8 2.98 2.45 5.10
N GLY A 9 2.12 3.24 4.48
CA GLY A 9 2.56 4.33 3.63
C GLY A 9 1.80 5.62 3.82
N ASP A 10 2.51 6.72 3.64
CA ASP A 10 1.95 8.06 3.56
C ASP A 10 2.65 8.74 2.39
N LEU A 11 1.93 8.91 1.29
CA LEU A 11 2.46 9.53 0.07
C LEU A 11 1.66 10.79 -0.19
N LYS A 12 2.35 11.93 -0.19
CA LYS A 12 1.71 13.24 -0.37
C LYS A 12 1.89 13.72 -1.80
N LEU A 13 0.80 14.15 -2.41
CA LEU A 13 0.80 14.64 -3.77
C LEU A 13 1.31 16.08 -3.83
N ARG A 14 1.94 16.41 -4.96
CA ARG A 14 2.27 17.80 -5.31
C ARG A 14 0.98 18.56 -5.61
N ASP A 15 0.96 19.85 -5.36
CA ASP A 15 -0.18 20.70 -5.69
C ASP A 15 -0.48 20.68 -7.20
N SER A 16 0.55 20.52 -8.02
CA SER A 16 0.43 20.46 -9.48
C SER A 16 0.04 19.09 -10.02
N ALA A 17 -0.09 18.06 -9.18
CA ALA A 17 -0.41 16.72 -9.63
C ALA A 17 -1.82 16.65 -10.19
N SER A 18 -1.99 15.89 -11.28
CA SER A 18 -3.31 15.58 -11.81
C SER A 18 -3.97 14.52 -10.94
N VAL A 19 -4.98 14.93 -10.17
CA VAL A 19 -5.73 14.04 -9.29
C VAL A 19 -6.46 12.97 -10.10
N ASP A 20 -7.06 13.34 -11.22
CA ASP A 20 -7.79 12.40 -12.08
C ASP A 20 -6.88 11.30 -12.62
N GLU A 21 -5.69 11.66 -13.08
CA GLU A 21 -4.74 10.70 -13.59
C GLU A 21 -4.19 9.82 -12.47
N TYR A 22 -3.90 10.42 -11.32
CA TYR A 22 -3.45 9.68 -10.15
C TYR A 22 -4.50 8.65 -9.71
N ASP A 23 -5.76 9.04 -9.68
CA ASP A 23 -6.86 8.14 -9.29
C ASP A 23 -7.01 6.99 -10.28
N ARG A 24 -6.87 7.24 -11.57
CA ARG A 24 -6.92 6.17 -12.59
C ARG A 24 -5.76 5.19 -12.42
N LEU A 25 -4.57 5.68 -12.16
CA LEU A 25 -3.41 4.81 -11.88
C LEU A 25 -3.64 4.00 -10.61
N GLY A 26 -4.20 4.61 -9.58
CA GLY A 26 -4.55 3.92 -8.34
C GLY A 26 -5.56 2.80 -8.55
N GLU A 27 -6.59 3.04 -9.35
CA GLU A 27 -7.58 2.01 -9.71
C GLU A 27 -6.92 0.85 -10.46
N ARG A 28 -6.03 1.16 -11.41
CA ARG A 28 -5.30 0.13 -12.13
C ARG A 28 -4.38 -0.66 -11.21
N MET A 29 -3.70 0.00 -10.29
CA MET A 29 -2.84 -0.67 -9.32
C MET A 29 -3.65 -1.59 -8.41
N TYR A 30 -4.82 -1.16 -7.96
CA TYR A 30 -5.71 -2.01 -7.16
C TYR A 30 -6.17 -3.23 -7.95
N GLU A 31 -6.53 -3.06 -9.22
CA GLU A 31 -6.92 -4.15 -10.09
C GLU A 31 -5.82 -5.21 -10.20
N ILE A 32 -4.57 -4.78 -10.33
CA ILE A 32 -3.43 -5.70 -10.42
C ILE A 32 -3.17 -6.39 -9.08
N VAL A 33 -2.99 -5.61 -8.02
CA VAL A 33 -2.60 -6.17 -6.71
C VAL A 33 -3.66 -7.09 -6.14
N SER A 34 -4.94 -6.76 -6.34
CA SER A 34 -6.04 -7.58 -5.80
C SER A 34 -6.12 -8.95 -6.44
N ASN A 35 -5.49 -9.16 -7.58
CA ASN A 35 -5.44 -10.45 -8.27
C ASN A 35 -4.14 -11.22 -8.03
N LEU A 36 -3.19 -10.65 -7.27
CA LEU A 36 -1.95 -11.34 -6.95
C LEU A 36 -2.14 -12.30 -5.78
N SER A 37 -1.47 -13.46 -5.89
CA SER A 37 -1.50 -14.46 -4.83
C SER A 37 -0.95 -13.88 -3.52
N GLY A 38 -1.68 -14.09 -2.44
CA GLY A 38 -1.27 -13.66 -1.10
C GLY A 38 -1.60 -12.22 -0.75
N PHE A 39 -2.16 -11.44 -1.66
CA PHE A 39 -2.71 -10.14 -1.31
C PHE A 39 -3.94 -10.30 -0.42
N GLN A 40 -4.02 -9.55 0.67
CA GLN A 40 -5.13 -9.63 1.61
C GLN A 40 -6.03 -8.41 1.58
N SER A 41 -5.46 -7.21 1.71
CA SER A 41 -6.24 -5.98 1.73
C SER A 41 -5.39 -4.74 1.53
N VAL A 42 -6.05 -3.66 1.12
CA VAL A 42 -5.52 -2.31 1.18
C VAL A 42 -6.62 -1.39 1.70
N LYS A 43 -6.28 -0.57 2.68
CA LYS A 43 -7.21 0.39 3.29
C LYS A 43 -6.46 1.67 3.65
N SER A 44 -7.16 2.80 3.51
CA SER A 44 -6.64 4.09 3.92
C SER A 44 -7.39 4.63 5.12
N PHE A 45 -6.67 5.31 6.00
CA PHE A 45 -7.20 5.87 7.24
C PHE A 45 -6.74 7.31 7.41
N LYS A 46 -7.61 8.14 7.96
CA LYS A 46 -7.31 9.53 8.23
C LYS A 46 -7.45 9.81 9.73
N ALA A 47 -6.40 10.31 10.35
CA ALA A 47 -6.41 10.71 11.75
C ALA A 47 -7.08 12.07 11.93
N GLU A 48 -7.43 12.41 13.18
CA GLU A 48 -8.05 13.70 13.51
C GLU A 48 -7.14 14.89 13.16
N ASP A 49 -5.82 14.70 13.24
CA ASP A 49 -4.85 15.74 12.88
C ASP A 49 -4.61 15.87 11.37
N GLY A 50 -5.30 15.05 10.57
CA GLY A 50 -5.21 15.08 9.11
C GLY A 50 -4.20 14.12 8.51
N GLU A 51 -3.42 13.39 9.32
CA GLU A 51 -2.51 12.38 8.78
C GLU A 51 -3.31 11.28 8.07
N GLU A 52 -2.88 10.91 6.87
CA GLU A 52 -3.46 9.81 6.11
C GLU A 52 -2.46 8.70 5.97
N ILE A 53 -2.89 7.48 6.26
CA ILE A 53 -2.05 6.30 6.16
C ILE A 53 -2.79 5.24 5.34
N THR A 54 -2.07 4.64 4.39
CA THR A 54 -2.54 3.48 3.64
C THR A 54 -1.84 2.25 4.15
N ILE A 55 -2.62 1.21 4.44
CA ILE A 55 -2.11 -0.06 4.96
C ILE A 55 -2.42 -1.16 3.95
N PHE A 56 -1.36 -1.80 3.46
CA PHE A 56 -1.44 -3.00 2.63
C PHE A 56 -1.12 -4.21 3.50
N ARG A 57 -1.85 -5.30 3.28
CA ARG A 57 -1.59 -6.57 3.96
C ARG A 57 -1.35 -7.67 2.95
N PHE A 58 -0.26 -8.40 3.14
CA PHE A 58 0.14 -9.54 2.32
C PHE A 58 0.38 -10.75 3.22
N ALA A 59 0.07 -11.94 2.71
CA ALA A 59 0.23 -13.17 3.47
C ALA A 59 1.70 -13.49 3.80
N SER A 60 2.65 -12.99 3.00
CA SER A 60 4.07 -13.33 3.13
C SER A 60 4.95 -12.29 2.43
N GLU A 61 6.25 -12.38 2.66
CA GLU A 61 7.24 -11.58 1.95
C GLU A 61 7.22 -11.90 0.45
N GLU A 62 7.04 -13.16 0.08
CA GLU A 62 6.94 -13.59 -1.32
C GLU A 62 5.75 -12.95 -2.01
N ALA A 63 4.62 -12.83 -1.33
CA ALA A 63 3.45 -12.15 -1.87
C ALA A 63 3.72 -10.67 -2.13
N LEU A 64 4.39 -9.99 -1.21
CA LEU A 64 4.81 -8.60 -1.42
C LEU A 64 5.76 -8.48 -2.61
N GLU A 65 6.70 -9.42 -2.77
CA GLU A 65 7.65 -9.40 -3.89
C GLU A 65 6.96 -9.47 -5.24
N LEU A 66 5.89 -10.25 -5.37
CA LEU A 66 5.10 -10.30 -6.61
C LEU A 66 4.58 -8.91 -6.99
N TRP A 67 4.16 -8.14 -5.99
CA TRP A 67 3.68 -6.77 -6.20
C TRP A 67 4.82 -5.79 -6.44
N ARG A 68 5.83 -5.82 -5.56
CA ARG A 68 6.96 -4.90 -5.63
C ARG A 68 7.68 -4.96 -6.97
N THR A 69 7.76 -6.14 -7.57
CA THR A 69 8.49 -6.36 -8.82
C THR A 69 7.59 -6.39 -10.06
N HIS A 70 6.29 -6.23 -9.89
CA HIS A 70 5.37 -6.20 -11.03
C HIS A 70 5.71 -5.02 -11.95
N PRO A 71 5.90 -5.25 -13.25
CA PRO A 71 6.37 -4.20 -14.17
C PRO A 71 5.49 -2.94 -14.17
N GLU A 72 4.16 -3.07 -14.15
CA GLU A 72 3.26 -1.92 -14.12
C GLU A 72 3.37 -1.16 -12.78
N HIS A 73 3.58 -1.88 -11.67
CA HIS A 73 3.78 -1.24 -10.38
C HIS A 73 5.09 -0.46 -10.34
N VAL A 74 6.16 -1.07 -10.82
CA VAL A 74 7.48 -0.41 -10.90
C VAL A 74 7.39 0.87 -11.70
N GLU A 75 6.75 0.85 -12.86
CA GLU A 75 6.59 2.02 -13.71
C GLU A 75 5.70 3.08 -13.06
N THR A 76 4.62 2.68 -12.41
CA THR A 76 3.73 3.60 -11.72
C THR A 76 4.44 4.28 -10.56
N MET A 77 5.27 3.55 -9.80
CA MET A 77 6.05 4.14 -8.71
C MET A 77 7.10 5.11 -9.25
N ARG A 78 7.75 4.79 -10.36
CA ARG A 78 8.67 5.71 -11.03
C ARG A 78 7.97 7.02 -11.41
N ARG A 79 6.78 6.92 -11.98
CA ARG A 79 5.97 8.11 -12.29
C ARG A 79 5.55 8.87 -11.04
N GLY A 80 5.21 8.14 -9.97
CA GLY A 80 4.88 8.74 -8.69
C GLY A 80 5.97 9.67 -8.19
N HIS A 81 7.20 9.19 -8.16
CA HIS A 81 8.35 10.00 -7.73
C HIS A 81 8.65 11.15 -8.70
N ALA A 82 8.53 10.92 -10.00
CA ALA A 82 8.84 11.93 -11.01
C ALA A 82 7.76 13.01 -11.14
N GLU A 83 6.48 12.63 -11.00
CA GLU A 83 5.36 13.48 -11.41
C GLU A 83 4.36 13.81 -10.30
N PHE A 84 4.13 12.92 -9.34
CA PHE A 84 3.00 13.05 -8.41
C PHE A 84 3.39 13.39 -6.98
N TYR A 85 4.44 12.78 -6.42
CA TYR A 85 4.73 12.91 -4.99
C TYR A 85 5.62 14.10 -4.68
N THR A 86 5.32 14.78 -3.58
CA THR A 86 6.20 15.79 -3.00
C THR A 86 6.98 15.24 -1.82
N SER A 87 6.39 14.32 -1.07
CA SER A 87 7.01 13.70 0.10
C SER A 87 6.28 12.40 0.43
N GLY A 88 6.84 11.63 1.33
CA GLY A 88 6.19 10.44 1.85
C GLY A 88 7.16 9.39 2.33
N PHE A 89 6.60 8.29 2.80
CA PHE A 89 7.37 7.11 3.20
C PHE A 89 6.55 5.86 2.97
N LEU A 90 7.26 4.74 2.86
CA LEU A 90 6.71 3.39 2.90
C LEU A 90 7.54 2.60 3.88
N GLN A 91 6.88 1.93 4.82
CA GLN A 91 7.54 1.04 5.78
C GLN A 91 6.99 -0.37 5.60
N VAL A 92 7.89 -1.31 5.47
CA VAL A 92 7.55 -2.73 5.36
C VAL A 92 7.74 -3.35 6.73
N CYS A 93 6.66 -3.90 7.28
CA CYS A 93 6.63 -4.48 8.62
C CYS A 93 6.26 -5.95 8.52
N LYS A 94 6.92 -6.78 9.29
CA LYS A 94 6.61 -8.21 9.36
C LYS A 94 5.98 -8.52 10.71
N VAL A 95 4.87 -9.26 10.71
CA VAL A 95 4.23 -9.69 11.96
C VAL A 95 5.11 -10.75 12.61
N ILE A 96 5.72 -10.39 13.74
CA ILE A 96 6.61 -11.30 14.49
C ILE A 96 5.90 -11.95 15.67
N ARG A 97 4.80 -11.38 16.11
CA ARG A 97 3.97 -11.90 17.20
C ARG A 97 2.54 -11.41 17.00
N GLU A 98 1.58 -12.25 17.32
CA GLU A 98 0.17 -11.93 17.23
C GLU A 98 -0.52 -12.34 18.53
N ILE A 99 -1.37 -11.47 19.04
CA ILE A 99 -2.19 -11.72 20.22
C ILE A 99 -3.63 -11.61 19.78
N GLY A 100 -4.34 -12.71 19.81
CA GLY A 100 -5.67 -12.83 19.23
C GLY A 100 -5.66 -13.67 17.96
N PRO A 101 -6.80 -13.73 17.24
CA PRO A 101 -8.02 -12.96 17.51
C PRO A 101 -8.69 -13.34 18.83
N PHE A 102 -9.32 -12.34 19.44
CA PHE A 102 -10.15 -12.57 20.62
C PHE A 102 -11.61 -12.59 20.23
N LYS A 103 -12.38 -13.37 21.00
CA LYS A 103 -13.83 -13.37 20.89
C LYS A 103 -14.39 -13.52 22.30
N HIS A 104 -15.09 -12.49 22.76
CA HIS A 104 -15.71 -12.46 24.07
C HIS A 104 -17.23 -12.32 23.91
N GLU A 105 -17.95 -12.88 24.85
CA GLU A 105 -19.40 -12.78 24.93
C GLU A 105 -19.82 -11.84 26.07
#